data_79e716761b7ae73d2448baa9f93df7b5
#
_entry.id   79e716761b7ae73d2448baa9f93df7b5
#
_cell.length_a   1.000
_cell.length_b   1.000
_cell.length_c   1.000
_cell.angle_alpha   90.00
_cell.angle_beta   90.00
_cell.angle_gamma   90.00
#
_symmetry.space_group_name_H-M   'P 1'
#
loop_
_entity.id
_entity.type
_entity.pdbx_description
1 polymer ?
#
loop_
_entity_poly.entity_id
_entity_poly.type
_entity_poly.pdbx_seq_one_letter_code
_entity_poly.pdbx_strand_id
1 'polypeptide(L)'
;MTHVTLRAEFEDLIDPYAPVGQVGTGFDFTEGPIWHPVEHFLLFSDMPGDVRRRWDARRGVVEVKRPSNKCNGMTYDADLNLIVCEHATSSLIRERPDGRREVLASHYENQELNSPNDVCVHSSGAIYFSDPWYGRMPVYGVERPRQLGFQGVYRVPPGGGAPKLLVDRYLFEQPNGLCFSPDDRILYVNDTVQALIRAFDVSADGSLGNPRVFASGIRSELEPGLPDGMTCDQRGNVWVTAPGGVWVYSPAGDLLGKVRLPELVANLAWGGADFRTLYLTATHSVYAIPTKVGPRNEPYMTGKRGGAGVTTSPSAPNLAAGEMQIDPQRCAMIIQDMQNDVIMDGGAFAESGAPAHARQQHVVEN
;
A
#
# COMPACT_ATOMS: atom_id res chain seq x y z
N MET A 1 -10.62 5.57 25.44
CA MET A 1 -9.68 5.92 24.35
C MET A 1 -9.44 4.67 23.53
N THR A 2 -9.59 4.76 22.24
CA THR A 2 -9.31 3.66 21.31
C THR A 2 -7.80 3.52 21.10
N HIS A 3 -7.07 4.65 21.18
CA HIS A 3 -5.63 4.74 21.00
C HIS A 3 -4.95 5.26 22.25
N VAL A 4 -3.62 5.15 22.34
CA VAL A 4 -2.82 5.56 23.51
C VAL A 4 -2.00 6.77 23.17
N THR A 5 -2.32 7.91 23.77
CA THR A 5 -1.52 9.14 23.70
C THR A 5 -0.43 9.07 24.79
N LEU A 6 0.83 9.17 24.38
CA LEU A 6 1.98 9.26 25.28
C LEU A 6 2.55 10.67 25.31
N ARG A 7 2.46 11.40 24.20
CA ARG A 7 2.83 12.81 24.05
C ARG A 7 1.70 13.57 23.35
N ALA A 8 1.50 14.82 23.69
CA ALA A 8 0.41 15.64 23.16
C ALA A 8 0.42 15.77 21.63
N GLU A 9 1.59 15.77 21.02
CA GLU A 9 1.77 15.83 19.56
C GLU A 9 1.11 14.67 18.80
N PHE A 10 0.87 13.54 19.47
CA PHE A 10 0.14 12.41 18.88
C PHE A 10 -1.28 12.80 18.50
N GLU A 11 -1.92 13.66 19.28
CA GLU A 11 -3.29 14.11 19.02
C GLU A 11 -3.39 15.05 17.79
N ASP A 12 -2.26 15.61 17.36
CA ASP A 12 -2.18 16.36 16.09
C ASP A 12 -2.12 15.43 14.86
N LEU A 13 -1.86 14.14 15.06
CA LEU A 13 -1.73 13.13 14.00
C LEU A 13 -3.01 12.31 13.82
N ILE A 14 -3.66 11.98 14.93
CA ILE A 14 -4.87 11.17 14.96
C ILE A 14 -5.75 11.57 16.15
N ASP A 15 -7.07 11.46 16.00
CA ASP A 15 -7.98 11.59 17.13
C ASP A 15 -7.82 10.36 18.04
N PRO A 16 -7.57 10.51 19.36
CA PRO A 16 -7.50 9.39 20.29
C PRO A 16 -8.75 8.51 20.35
N TYR A 17 -9.86 9.01 19.84
CA TYR A 17 -11.14 8.31 19.75
C TYR A 17 -11.51 7.91 18.32
N ALA A 18 -10.60 8.08 17.35
CA ALA A 18 -10.85 7.71 15.96
C ALA A 18 -11.38 6.27 15.88
N PRO A 19 -12.44 6.03 15.11
CA PRO A 19 -12.99 4.69 14.96
C PRO A 19 -12.07 3.80 14.14
N VAL A 20 -11.95 2.55 14.53
CA VAL A 20 -11.30 1.49 13.76
C VAL A 20 -12.38 0.79 12.94
N GLY A 21 -12.45 1.09 11.64
CA GLY A 21 -13.41 0.47 10.73
C GLY A 21 -12.80 -0.76 10.06
N GLN A 22 -13.52 -1.90 10.09
CA GLN A 22 -13.12 -3.09 9.34
C GLN A 22 -13.65 -2.99 7.91
N VAL A 23 -12.78 -3.04 6.91
CA VAL A 23 -13.14 -2.94 5.48
C VAL A 23 -13.20 -4.29 4.78
N GLY A 24 -12.65 -5.34 5.40
CA GLY A 24 -12.72 -6.72 4.92
C GLY A 24 -12.17 -7.69 5.94
N THR A 25 -12.63 -8.94 5.89
CA THR A 25 -12.20 -10.02 6.78
C THR A 25 -12.33 -11.38 6.11
N GLY A 26 -11.79 -12.42 6.75
CA GLY A 26 -11.84 -13.80 6.24
C GLY A 26 -10.67 -14.15 5.34
N PHE A 27 -9.54 -13.48 5.52
CA PHE A 27 -8.28 -13.72 4.82
C PHE A 27 -7.37 -14.64 5.63
N ASP A 28 -6.34 -15.19 4.99
CA ASP A 28 -5.35 -16.04 5.68
C ASP A 28 -4.30 -15.21 6.42
N PHE A 29 -3.64 -14.28 5.72
CA PHE A 29 -2.73 -13.28 6.30
C PHE A 29 -2.54 -12.13 5.32
N THR A 30 -2.99 -10.92 5.70
CA THR A 30 -2.98 -9.77 4.79
C THR A 30 -1.74 -8.91 4.95
N GLU A 31 -1.19 -8.46 3.81
CA GLU A 31 0.05 -7.72 3.68
C GLU A 31 0.00 -6.68 2.56
N GLY A 32 1.07 -5.87 2.46
CA GLY A 32 1.42 -5.00 1.35
C GLY A 32 0.30 -4.09 0.86
N PRO A 33 -0.36 -3.31 1.72
CA PRO A 33 -1.43 -2.43 1.28
C PRO A 33 -0.87 -1.29 0.45
N ILE A 34 -1.53 -0.94 -0.65
CA ILE A 34 -1.23 0.26 -1.44
C ILE A 34 -2.50 0.85 -2.05
N TRP A 35 -2.64 2.16 -1.93
CA TRP A 35 -3.76 2.91 -2.49
C TRP A 35 -3.46 3.40 -3.91
N HIS A 36 -4.37 3.14 -4.84
CA HIS A 36 -4.27 3.68 -6.20
C HIS A 36 -4.80 5.13 -6.23
N PRO A 37 -3.93 6.14 -6.53
CA PRO A 37 -4.27 7.55 -6.31
C PRO A 37 -5.32 8.10 -7.28
N VAL A 38 -5.50 7.46 -8.44
CA VAL A 38 -6.39 7.93 -9.52
C VAL A 38 -7.71 7.15 -9.55
N GLU A 39 -7.64 5.82 -9.42
CA GLU A 39 -8.82 4.95 -9.47
C GLU A 39 -9.48 4.72 -8.11
N HIS A 40 -8.87 5.23 -7.02
CA HIS A 40 -9.41 5.21 -5.66
C HIS A 40 -9.79 3.82 -5.15
N PHE A 41 -8.84 2.89 -5.20
CA PHE A 41 -8.96 1.57 -4.60
C PHE A 41 -7.71 1.18 -3.80
N LEU A 42 -7.88 0.27 -2.88
CA LEU A 42 -6.80 -0.38 -2.13
C LEU A 42 -6.46 -1.72 -2.79
N LEU A 43 -5.17 -1.97 -3.08
CA LEU A 43 -4.66 -3.32 -3.27
C LEU A 43 -4.06 -3.81 -1.96
N PHE A 44 -4.14 -5.11 -1.73
CA PHE A 44 -3.43 -5.79 -0.66
C PHE A 44 -3.19 -7.25 -1.01
N SER A 45 -2.19 -7.84 -0.38
CA SER A 45 -1.83 -9.24 -0.53
C SER A 45 -2.57 -10.07 0.51
N ASP A 46 -3.09 -11.22 0.11
CA ASP A 46 -3.50 -12.31 0.99
C ASP A 46 -2.49 -13.43 0.73
N MET A 47 -1.36 -13.33 1.43
CA MET A 47 -0.11 -13.96 1.04
C MET A 47 -0.14 -15.49 1.14
N PRO A 48 -0.59 -16.13 2.25
CA PRO A 48 -0.71 -17.59 2.30
C PRO A 48 -1.71 -18.14 1.30
N GLY A 49 -2.80 -17.41 1.07
CA GLY A 49 -3.84 -17.74 0.07
C GLY A 49 -3.38 -17.60 -1.38
N ASP A 50 -2.17 -17.05 -1.61
CA ASP A 50 -1.60 -16.76 -2.92
C ASP A 50 -2.49 -15.88 -3.80
N VAL A 51 -3.08 -14.83 -3.18
CA VAL A 51 -4.06 -13.93 -3.81
C VAL A 51 -3.64 -12.49 -3.62
N ARG A 52 -3.77 -11.69 -4.67
CA ARG A 52 -3.85 -10.23 -4.56
C ARG A 52 -5.31 -9.82 -4.62
N ARG A 53 -5.71 -8.99 -3.68
CA ARG A 53 -7.08 -8.50 -3.53
C ARG A 53 -7.16 -7.00 -3.79
N ARG A 54 -8.32 -6.54 -4.20
CA ARG A 54 -8.68 -5.13 -4.35
C ARG A 54 -9.91 -4.85 -3.51
N TRP A 55 -9.89 -3.74 -2.80
CA TRP A 55 -11.06 -3.19 -2.13
C TRP A 55 -11.38 -1.81 -2.70
N ASP A 56 -12.64 -1.55 -2.94
CA ASP A 56 -13.20 -0.22 -3.14
C ASP A 56 -14.57 -0.12 -2.47
N ALA A 57 -15.01 1.12 -2.17
CA ALA A 57 -16.24 1.37 -1.41
C ALA A 57 -17.53 0.89 -2.12
N ARG A 58 -17.48 0.69 -3.44
CA ARG A 58 -18.65 0.25 -4.23
C ARG A 58 -18.79 -1.25 -4.30
N ARG A 59 -17.68 -1.97 -4.44
CA ARG A 59 -17.64 -3.41 -4.71
C ARG A 59 -17.27 -4.26 -3.50
N GLY A 60 -16.73 -3.61 -2.44
CA GLY A 60 -16.10 -4.35 -1.36
C GLY A 60 -14.79 -5.01 -1.79
N VAL A 61 -14.44 -6.15 -1.21
CA VAL A 61 -13.21 -6.88 -1.53
C VAL A 61 -13.46 -7.87 -2.67
N VAL A 62 -12.60 -7.81 -3.69
CA VAL A 62 -12.59 -8.76 -4.81
C VAL A 62 -11.17 -9.30 -5.03
N GLU A 63 -11.08 -10.50 -5.56
CA GLU A 63 -9.83 -11.11 -6.01
C GLU A 63 -9.44 -10.52 -7.38
N VAL A 64 -8.18 -10.08 -7.55
CA VAL A 64 -7.71 -9.49 -8.80
C VAL A 64 -6.57 -10.27 -9.44
N LYS A 65 -5.88 -11.12 -8.68
CA LYS A 65 -4.82 -11.97 -9.22
C LYS A 65 -4.67 -13.25 -8.39
N ARG A 66 -4.68 -14.40 -9.08
CA ARG A 66 -4.37 -15.73 -8.54
C ARG A 66 -3.78 -16.62 -9.65
N PRO A 67 -2.62 -17.26 -9.47
CA PRO A 67 -1.71 -17.05 -8.34
C PRO A 67 -1.10 -15.64 -8.36
N SER A 68 -0.83 -15.10 -7.18
CA SER A 68 -0.15 -13.83 -6.99
C SER A 68 1.39 -13.99 -6.90
N ASN A 69 1.88 -15.23 -6.91
CA ASN A 69 3.23 -15.65 -6.55
C ASN A 69 3.58 -15.30 -5.09
N LYS A 70 2.59 -15.44 -4.21
CA LYS A 70 2.70 -15.04 -2.80
C LYS A 70 3.26 -13.63 -2.68
N CYS A 71 2.61 -12.69 -3.38
CA CYS A 71 3.01 -11.28 -3.32
C CYS A 71 2.92 -10.77 -1.88
N ASN A 72 3.85 -9.88 -1.51
CA ASN A 72 3.93 -9.25 -0.21
C ASN A 72 3.84 -7.73 -0.37
N GLY A 73 4.88 -6.98 -0.02
CA GLY A 73 4.93 -5.53 -0.15
C GLY A 73 4.70 -5.04 -1.58
N MET A 74 3.98 -3.95 -1.71
CA MET A 74 3.67 -3.32 -2.99
C MET A 74 3.76 -1.80 -2.89
N THR A 75 4.16 -1.16 -3.98
CA THR A 75 4.09 0.28 -4.16
C THR A 75 3.88 0.63 -5.64
N TYR A 76 3.66 1.89 -5.96
CA TYR A 76 3.66 2.37 -7.34
C TYR A 76 4.91 3.21 -7.62
N ASP A 77 5.41 3.15 -8.84
CA ASP A 77 6.36 4.15 -9.34
C ASP A 77 5.62 5.43 -9.84
N ALA A 78 6.37 6.44 -10.26
CA ALA A 78 5.79 7.71 -10.71
C ALA A 78 4.88 7.59 -11.96
N ASP A 79 5.04 6.53 -12.74
CA ASP A 79 4.23 6.22 -13.92
C ASP A 79 3.03 5.30 -13.60
N LEU A 80 2.77 5.06 -12.30
CA LEU A 80 1.73 4.15 -11.79
C LEU A 80 1.91 2.69 -12.24
N ASN A 81 3.16 2.27 -12.55
CA ASN A 81 3.44 0.85 -12.61
C ASN A 81 3.48 0.27 -11.20
N LEU A 82 2.85 -0.88 -11.01
CA LEU A 82 2.87 -1.55 -9.71
C LEU A 82 4.20 -2.28 -9.51
N ILE A 83 4.91 -1.94 -8.45
CA ILE A 83 6.12 -2.64 -8.00
C ILE A 83 5.69 -3.65 -6.94
N VAL A 84 6.08 -4.91 -7.12
CA VAL A 84 5.60 -6.02 -6.30
C VAL A 84 6.77 -6.87 -5.83
N CYS A 85 6.81 -7.14 -4.54
CA CYS A 85 7.66 -8.17 -3.95
C CYS A 85 6.97 -9.52 -4.05
N GLU A 86 7.58 -10.50 -4.70
CA GLU A 86 7.03 -11.86 -4.85
C GLU A 86 7.89 -12.87 -4.08
N HIS A 87 7.32 -13.50 -3.07
CA HIS A 87 7.99 -14.49 -2.24
C HIS A 87 8.24 -15.82 -2.99
N ALA A 88 7.23 -16.29 -3.75
CA ALA A 88 7.34 -17.56 -4.44
C ALA A 88 8.41 -17.57 -5.53
N THR A 89 8.69 -16.45 -6.14
CA THR A 89 9.67 -16.29 -7.22
C THR A 89 10.96 -15.62 -6.76
N SER A 90 11.11 -15.25 -5.49
CA SER A 90 12.22 -14.46 -4.94
C SER A 90 12.56 -13.24 -5.79
N SER A 91 11.54 -12.52 -6.24
CA SER A 91 11.71 -11.47 -7.24
C SER A 91 11.01 -10.17 -6.86
N LEU A 92 11.63 -9.07 -7.27
CA LEU A 92 11.00 -7.76 -7.35
C LEU A 92 10.51 -7.55 -8.79
N ILE A 93 9.22 -7.26 -8.96
CA ILE A 93 8.55 -7.19 -10.25
C ILE A 93 7.99 -5.81 -10.48
N ARG A 94 8.02 -5.33 -11.73
CA ARG A 94 7.21 -4.21 -12.21
C ARG A 94 6.07 -4.74 -13.07
N GLU A 95 4.84 -4.41 -12.71
CA GLU A 95 3.65 -4.69 -13.50
C GLU A 95 3.12 -3.38 -14.08
N ARG A 96 3.02 -3.31 -15.40
CA ARG A 96 2.50 -2.14 -16.10
C ARG A 96 0.96 -2.18 -16.19
N PRO A 97 0.28 -1.04 -16.34
CA PRO A 97 -1.17 -1.00 -16.49
C PRO A 97 -1.70 -1.84 -17.68
N ASP A 98 -0.87 -2.05 -18.71
CA ASP A 98 -1.19 -2.90 -19.87
C ASP A 98 -0.98 -4.40 -19.64
N GLY A 99 -0.63 -4.80 -18.42
CA GLY A 99 -0.41 -6.19 -18.01
C GLY A 99 1.01 -6.72 -18.26
N ARG A 100 1.89 -5.96 -18.90
CA ARG A 100 3.30 -6.38 -19.08
C ARG A 100 4.01 -6.45 -17.74
N ARG A 101 4.78 -7.53 -17.56
CA ARG A 101 5.59 -7.78 -16.35
C ARG A 101 7.07 -7.75 -16.69
N GLU A 102 7.85 -7.15 -15.82
CA GLU A 102 9.30 -7.03 -15.91
C GLU A 102 9.92 -7.45 -14.58
N VAL A 103 10.92 -8.35 -14.61
CA VAL A 103 11.71 -8.70 -13.43
C VAL A 103 12.74 -7.61 -13.22
N LEU A 104 12.62 -6.85 -12.13
CA LEU A 104 13.57 -5.79 -11.75
C LEU A 104 14.78 -6.36 -11.00
N ALA A 105 14.57 -7.35 -10.16
CA ALA A 105 15.61 -8.05 -9.42
C ALA A 105 15.14 -9.45 -9.06
N SER A 106 16.03 -10.43 -9.17
CA SER A 106 15.82 -11.82 -8.72
C SER A 106 17.12 -12.45 -8.19
N HIS A 107 18.26 -11.86 -8.51
CA HIS A 107 19.59 -12.34 -8.13
C HIS A 107 20.48 -11.18 -7.69
N TYR A 108 21.39 -11.49 -6.77
CA TYR A 108 22.51 -10.66 -6.40
C TYR A 108 23.80 -11.51 -6.45
N GLU A 109 24.86 -11.02 -7.14
CA GLU A 109 26.13 -11.78 -7.35
C GLU A 109 25.90 -13.24 -7.85
N ASN A 110 24.97 -13.41 -8.80
CA ASN A 110 24.56 -14.72 -9.36
C ASN A 110 23.89 -15.69 -8.37
N GLN A 111 23.53 -15.23 -7.17
CA GLN A 111 22.76 -15.98 -6.19
C GLN A 111 21.34 -15.48 -6.14
N GLU A 112 20.36 -16.38 -6.06
CA GLU A 112 18.95 -16.03 -5.94
C GLU A 112 18.72 -15.21 -4.66
N LEU A 113 17.98 -14.10 -4.76
CA LEU A 113 17.53 -13.31 -3.61
C LEU A 113 16.77 -14.20 -2.61
N ASN A 114 16.74 -13.84 -1.34
CA ASN A 114 16.00 -14.60 -0.35
C ASN A 114 14.49 -14.58 -0.64
N SER A 115 13.87 -13.45 -0.42
CA SER A 115 12.47 -13.16 -0.77
C SER A 115 12.20 -11.69 -0.57
N PRO A 116 12.28 -10.85 -1.63
CA PRO A 116 11.90 -9.45 -1.53
C PRO A 116 10.58 -9.31 -0.78
N ASN A 117 10.58 -8.46 0.27
CA ASN A 117 9.50 -8.42 1.24
C ASN A 117 8.74 -7.10 1.21
N ASP A 118 9.39 -5.98 1.50
CA ASP A 118 8.77 -4.67 1.43
C ASP A 118 9.57 -3.73 0.51
N VAL A 119 8.91 -2.66 0.01
CA VAL A 119 9.45 -1.84 -1.08
C VAL A 119 8.98 -0.40 -0.99
N CYS A 120 9.90 0.54 -1.24
CA CYS A 120 9.59 1.95 -1.40
C CYS A 120 10.33 2.56 -2.60
N VAL A 121 9.81 3.69 -3.11
CA VAL A 121 10.39 4.39 -4.26
C VAL A 121 10.89 5.77 -3.82
N HIS A 122 12.13 6.06 -4.16
CA HIS A 122 12.75 7.37 -3.98
C HIS A 122 12.29 8.34 -5.08
N SER A 123 12.26 9.64 -4.82
CA SER A 123 11.85 10.67 -5.80
C SER A 123 12.67 10.66 -7.11
N SER A 124 13.89 10.12 -7.08
CA SER A 124 14.69 9.87 -8.29
C SER A 124 14.21 8.74 -9.18
N GLY A 125 13.22 7.94 -8.72
CA GLY A 125 12.75 6.72 -9.37
C GLY A 125 13.56 5.47 -9.01
N ALA A 126 14.55 5.56 -8.12
CA ALA A 126 15.24 4.38 -7.59
C ALA A 126 14.31 3.61 -6.64
N ILE A 127 14.37 2.28 -6.70
CA ILE A 127 13.53 1.38 -5.91
C ILE A 127 14.39 0.73 -4.84
N TYR A 128 13.94 0.82 -3.58
CA TYR A 128 14.61 0.22 -2.44
C TYR A 128 13.73 -0.88 -1.87
N PHE A 129 14.32 -2.01 -1.52
CA PHE A 129 13.57 -3.16 -1.00
C PHE A 129 14.39 -3.96 0.03
N SER A 130 13.70 -4.60 0.93
CA SER A 130 14.25 -5.53 1.91
C SER A 130 14.17 -6.96 1.38
N ASP A 131 15.14 -7.82 1.76
CA ASP A 131 15.25 -9.19 1.29
C ASP A 131 15.47 -10.18 2.44
N PRO A 132 14.52 -10.30 3.38
CA PRO A 132 14.55 -11.34 4.41
C PRO A 132 14.17 -12.69 3.81
N TRP A 133 14.22 -13.75 4.59
CA TRP A 133 13.95 -15.09 4.12
C TRP A 133 12.54 -15.64 4.37
N TYR A 134 11.58 -14.78 4.75
CA TYR A 134 10.20 -15.21 5.04
C TYR A 134 9.57 -16.03 3.90
N GLY A 135 9.81 -15.63 2.64
CA GLY A 135 9.31 -16.33 1.47
C GLY A 135 9.98 -17.69 1.19
N ARG A 136 10.97 -18.07 2.00
CA ARG A 136 11.59 -19.40 2.00
C ARG A 136 11.03 -20.31 3.09
N MET A 137 10.10 -19.81 3.89
CA MET A 137 9.44 -20.55 4.94
C MET A 137 8.12 -21.13 4.44
N PRO A 138 7.66 -22.26 5.01
CA PRO A 138 6.30 -22.74 4.79
C PRO A 138 5.27 -21.65 5.11
N VAL A 139 4.09 -21.71 4.50
CA VAL A 139 2.98 -20.78 4.65
C VAL A 139 3.22 -19.44 3.95
N TYR A 140 4.28 -18.70 4.31
CA TYR A 140 4.55 -17.35 3.78
C TYR A 140 5.24 -17.36 2.41
N GLY A 141 5.77 -18.50 1.98
CA GLY A 141 6.50 -18.63 0.73
C GLY A 141 6.51 -20.05 0.18
N VAL A 142 7.58 -20.35 -0.56
CA VAL A 142 7.89 -21.68 -1.08
C VAL A 142 9.19 -22.13 -0.44
N GLU A 143 9.12 -23.20 0.36
CA GLU A 143 10.28 -23.75 1.05
C GLU A 143 11.33 -24.22 0.04
N ARG A 144 12.52 -23.65 0.14
CA ARG A 144 13.68 -24.00 -0.67
C ARG A 144 14.99 -23.49 -0.02
N PRO A 145 16.15 -24.09 -0.33
CA PRO A 145 17.42 -23.65 0.22
C PRO A 145 17.74 -22.19 -0.11
N ARG A 146 18.29 -21.48 0.86
CA ARG A 146 18.83 -20.13 0.66
C ARG A 146 20.14 -20.21 -0.11
N GLN A 147 20.34 -19.31 -1.08
CA GLN A 147 21.61 -19.17 -1.77
C GLN A 147 22.49 -18.08 -1.12
N LEU A 148 21.85 -16.97 -0.68
CA LEU A 148 22.53 -15.91 0.08
C LEU A 148 22.70 -16.32 1.55
N GLY A 149 23.92 -16.14 2.09
CA GLY A 149 24.22 -16.40 3.50
C GLY A 149 23.84 -15.23 4.45
N PHE A 150 23.14 -14.24 3.97
CA PHE A 150 22.76 -13.03 4.71
C PHE A 150 21.42 -12.50 4.19
N GLN A 151 20.86 -11.51 4.92
CA GLN A 151 19.65 -10.80 4.56
C GLN A 151 19.98 -9.31 4.38
N GLY A 152 19.50 -8.69 3.33
CA GLY A 152 19.98 -7.37 2.93
C GLY A 152 18.88 -6.37 2.60
N VAL A 153 19.33 -5.13 2.42
CA VAL A 153 18.55 -4.04 1.83
C VAL A 153 19.20 -3.66 0.53
N TYR A 154 18.42 -3.61 -0.53
CA TYR A 154 18.93 -3.43 -1.89
C TYR A 154 18.29 -2.22 -2.57
N ARG A 155 18.96 -1.75 -3.63
CA ARG A 155 18.49 -0.69 -4.50
C ARG A 155 18.59 -1.12 -5.95
N VAL A 156 17.49 -0.95 -6.69
CA VAL A 156 17.48 -0.95 -8.16
C VAL A 156 17.61 0.49 -8.63
N PRO A 157 18.58 0.83 -9.52
CA PRO A 157 18.75 2.19 -10.02
C PRO A 157 17.51 2.69 -10.76
N PRO A 158 17.34 4.03 -10.90
CA PRO A 158 16.35 4.59 -11.83
C PRO A 158 16.55 4.02 -13.23
N GLY A 159 15.45 3.61 -13.89
CA GLY A 159 15.52 3.00 -15.22
C GLY A 159 15.87 1.51 -15.24
N GLY A 160 16.11 0.87 -14.08
CA GLY A 160 16.43 -0.55 -13.96
C GLY A 160 17.93 -0.83 -13.85
N GLY A 161 18.30 -2.12 -13.93
CA GLY A 161 19.68 -2.60 -13.81
C GLY A 161 19.87 -3.53 -12.61
N ALA A 162 21.07 -4.07 -12.42
CA ALA A 162 21.37 -4.98 -11.34
C ALA A 162 21.14 -4.37 -9.96
N PRO A 163 20.53 -5.12 -9.01
CA PRO A 163 20.35 -4.63 -7.65
C PRO A 163 21.72 -4.44 -6.97
N LYS A 164 21.82 -3.37 -6.17
CA LYS A 164 23.01 -3.08 -5.36
C LYS A 164 22.67 -3.31 -3.90
N LEU A 165 23.49 -4.07 -3.18
CA LEU A 165 23.44 -4.17 -1.73
C LEU A 165 23.86 -2.82 -1.12
N LEU A 166 23.06 -2.29 -0.20
CA LEU A 166 23.23 -0.95 0.35
C LEU A 166 23.84 -0.92 1.74
N VAL A 167 23.83 -2.05 2.45
CA VAL A 167 24.21 -2.14 3.86
C VAL A 167 25.18 -3.30 4.06
N ASP A 168 25.92 -3.28 5.16
CA ASP A 168 26.74 -4.42 5.54
C ASP A 168 25.89 -5.70 5.66
N ARG A 169 26.44 -6.83 5.18
CA ARG A 169 25.76 -8.13 5.11
C ARG A 169 25.30 -8.67 6.47
N TYR A 170 25.87 -8.18 7.57
CA TYR A 170 25.60 -8.66 8.92
C TYR A 170 24.87 -7.61 9.79
N LEU A 171 24.47 -6.50 9.20
CA LEU A 171 23.82 -5.42 9.93
C LEU A 171 22.40 -5.77 10.38
N PHE A 172 21.69 -6.54 9.58
CA PHE A 172 20.31 -6.98 9.81
C PHE A 172 20.23 -8.49 10.04
N GLU A 173 19.33 -8.88 10.93
CA GLU A 173 18.91 -10.28 11.08
C GLU A 173 17.72 -10.59 10.16
N GLN A 174 16.68 -9.75 10.21
CA GLN A 174 15.53 -9.84 9.31
C GLN A 174 15.02 -8.43 8.98
N PRO A 175 15.63 -7.74 7.98
CA PRO A 175 15.14 -6.45 7.50
C PRO A 175 13.74 -6.62 6.93
N ASN A 176 12.82 -5.71 7.28
CA ASN A 176 11.43 -5.81 6.89
C ASN A 176 10.94 -4.46 6.32
N GLY A 177 10.00 -3.79 6.96
CA GLY A 177 9.44 -2.53 6.50
C GLY A 177 10.48 -1.43 6.31
N LEU A 178 10.31 -0.61 5.26
CA LEU A 178 11.20 0.50 4.97
C LEU A 178 10.44 1.70 4.38
N CYS A 179 10.86 2.92 4.76
CA CYS A 179 10.28 4.15 4.24
C CYS A 179 11.30 5.29 4.24
N PHE A 180 11.09 6.30 3.39
CA PHE A 180 11.90 7.52 3.38
C PHE A 180 11.30 8.61 4.27
N SER A 181 12.17 9.52 4.75
CA SER A 181 11.75 10.82 5.27
C SER A 181 11.08 11.67 4.17
N PRO A 182 10.31 12.73 4.52
CA PRO A 182 9.62 13.56 3.53
C PRO A 182 10.52 14.23 2.50
N ASP A 183 11.79 14.47 2.84
CA ASP A 183 12.79 15.08 1.97
C ASP A 183 13.71 14.06 1.29
N ASP A 184 13.41 12.77 1.40
CA ASP A 184 14.18 11.63 0.86
C ASP A 184 15.64 11.52 1.37
N ARG A 185 16.03 12.28 2.39
CA ARG A 185 17.41 12.28 2.91
C ARG A 185 17.70 11.18 3.91
N ILE A 186 16.66 10.56 4.47
CA ILE A 186 16.80 9.48 5.43
C ILE A 186 15.98 8.29 4.93
N LEU A 187 16.59 7.11 4.92
CA LEU A 187 15.90 5.84 4.79
C LEU A 187 15.81 5.21 6.18
N TYR A 188 14.60 4.88 6.60
CA TYR A 188 14.32 4.06 7.76
C TYR A 188 14.11 2.63 7.33
N VAL A 189 14.69 1.68 8.07
CA VAL A 189 14.49 0.23 7.88
C VAL A 189 14.36 -0.41 9.23
N ASN A 190 13.32 -1.20 9.45
CA ASN A 190 13.21 -1.98 10.68
C ASN A 190 13.81 -3.38 10.54
N ASP A 191 14.08 -3.98 11.68
CA ASP A 191 14.47 -5.38 11.83
C ASP A 191 13.49 -6.04 12.78
N THR A 192 12.77 -7.01 12.28
CA THR A 192 11.74 -7.72 13.06
C THR A 192 12.34 -8.48 14.26
N VAL A 193 13.48 -9.15 14.07
CA VAL A 193 14.11 -9.97 15.13
C VAL A 193 14.81 -9.10 16.17
N GLN A 194 15.57 -8.10 15.70
CA GLN A 194 16.23 -7.14 16.59
C GLN A 194 15.24 -6.19 17.29
N ALA A 195 13.98 -6.12 16.80
CA ALA A 195 12.90 -5.27 17.30
C ALA A 195 13.31 -3.79 17.39
N LEU A 196 13.88 -3.26 16.31
CA LEU A 196 14.38 -1.89 16.20
C LEU A 196 14.14 -1.30 14.82
N ILE A 197 14.32 0.01 14.71
CA ILE A 197 14.40 0.76 13.45
C ILE A 197 15.80 1.36 13.35
N ARG A 198 16.44 1.20 12.19
CA ARG A 198 17.66 1.92 11.83
C ARG A 198 17.35 3.06 10.86
N ALA A 199 18.10 4.14 10.98
CA ALA A 199 18.08 5.26 10.04
C ALA A 199 19.43 5.34 9.33
N PHE A 200 19.36 5.68 8.04
CA PHE A 200 20.53 5.86 7.17
C PHE A 200 20.41 7.19 6.43
N ASP A 201 21.51 7.91 6.29
CA ASP A 201 21.57 9.07 5.43
C ASP A 201 21.65 8.60 3.97
N VAL A 202 20.84 9.21 3.11
CA VAL A 202 20.78 8.88 1.69
C VAL A 202 21.63 9.89 0.91
N SER A 203 22.69 9.41 0.26
CA SER A 203 23.57 10.25 -0.58
C SER A 203 22.96 10.53 -1.94
N ALA A 204 23.47 11.52 -2.67
CA ALA A 204 22.97 11.90 -3.99
C ALA A 204 23.04 10.78 -5.05
N ASP A 205 23.97 9.83 -4.89
CA ASP A 205 24.08 8.64 -5.74
C ASP A 205 23.16 7.50 -5.29
N GLY A 206 22.41 7.71 -4.20
CA GLY A 206 21.48 6.75 -3.60
C GLY A 206 22.14 5.68 -2.72
N SER A 207 23.42 5.84 -2.38
CA SER A 207 24.09 5.01 -1.36
C SER A 207 23.62 5.40 0.04
N LEU A 208 23.73 4.46 0.98
CA LEU A 208 23.39 4.68 2.39
C LEU A 208 24.64 4.87 3.23
N GLY A 209 24.59 5.86 4.10
CA GLY A 209 25.67 6.16 5.05
C GLY A 209 25.15 6.36 6.47
N ASN A 210 26.07 6.52 7.41
CA ASN A 210 25.79 6.91 8.80
C ASN A 210 24.68 6.07 9.48
N PRO A 211 24.83 4.72 9.53
CA PRO A 211 23.84 3.84 10.14
C PRO A 211 23.71 4.16 11.65
N ARG A 212 22.48 4.36 12.11
CA ARG A 212 22.17 4.62 13.52
C ARG A 212 20.87 3.97 13.93
N VAL A 213 20.75 3.59 15.20
CA VAL A 213 19.49 3.14 15.78
C VAL A 213 18.60 4.37 15.96
N PHE A 214 17.43 4.34 15.30
CA PHE A 214 16.41 5.38 15.40
C PHE A 214 15.45 5.11 16.57
N ALA A 215 14.97 3.87 16.68
CA ALA A 215 14.14 3.40 17.77
C ALA A 215 14.46 1.94 18.06
N SER A 216 14.28 1.50 19.31
CA SER A 216 14.56 0.12 19.73
C SER A 216 13.57 -0.33 20.81
N GLY A 217 13.58 -1.65 21.12
CA GLY A 217 12.68 -2.21 22.12
C GLY A 217 11.23 -2.28 21.66
N ILE A 218 10.99 -2.41 20.34
CA ILE A 218 9.65 -2.50 19.75
C ILE A 218 9.15 -3.95 19.90
N ARG A 219 8.95 -4.33 21.15
CA ARG A 219 8.47 -5.66 21.56
C ARG A 219 7.69 -5.57 22.86
N SER A 220 6.87 -6.58 23.15
CA SER A 220 6.13 -6.71 24.41
C SER A 220 5.98 -8.19 24.75
N GLU A 221 6.00 -8.50 26.06
CA GLU A 221 5.66 -9.82 26.56
C GLU A 221 4.14 -10.00 26.74
N LEU A 222 3.39 -8.89 26.74
CA LEU A 222 1.94 -8.87 27.01
C LEU A 222 1.08 -8.77 25.77
N GLU A 223 1.60 -8.15 24.71
CA GLU A 223 0.85 -7.91 23.47
C GLU A 223 1.61 -8.52 22.29
N PRO A 224 0.94 -9.24 21.39
CA PRO A 224 1.58 -9.77 20.18
C PRO A 224 1.88 -8.65 19.18
N GLY A 225 2.90 -8.85 18.37
CA GLY A 225 3.34 -7.95 17.33
C GLY A 225 4.83 -7.64 17.42
N LEU A 226 5.41 -7.33 16.28
CA LEU A 226 6.81 -6.96 16.09
C LEU A 226 6.86 -5.88 15.00
N PRO A 227 7.99 -5.19 14.82
CA PRO A 227 8.19 -4.34 13.65
C PRO A 227 8.08 -5.16 12.37
N ASP A 228 7.18 -4.73 11.47
CA ASP A 228 6.92 -5.34 10.16
C ASP A 228 6.76 -4.19 9.16
N GLY A 229 5.58 -3.93 8.59
CA GLY A 229 5.37 -2.80 7.72
C GLY A 229 5.59 -1.44 8.40
N MET A 230 6.03 -0.45 7.61
CA MET A 230 6.39 0.87 8.12
C MET A 230 6.17 1.95 7.05
N THR A 231 5.76 3.14 7.48
CA THR A 231 5.59 4.30 6.58
C THR A 231 5.92 5.60 7.31
N CYS A 232 6.12 6.69 6.56
CA CYS A 232 6.43 8.02 7.10
C CYS A 232 5.33 9.02 6.70
N ASP A 233 4.88 9.84 7.65
CA ASP A 233 3.92 10.89 7.37
C ASP A 233 4.59 12.16 6.81
N GLN A 234 3.77 13.10 6.35
CA GLN A 234 4.21 14.39 5.79
C GLN A 234 4.97 15.29 6.77
N ARG A 235 4.90 15.00 8.07
CA ARG A 235 5.63 15.73 9.13
C ARG A 235 6.93 15.02 9.54
N GLY A 236 7.20 13.85 8.94
CA GLY A 236 8.41 13.05 9.23
C GLY A 236 8.25 12.08 10.40
N ASN A 237 7.03 11.89 10.93
CA ASN A 237 6.83 10.86 11.94
C ASN A 237 6.82 9.48 11.30
N VAL A 238 7.44 8.51 11.95
CA VAL A 238 7.53 7.13 11.50
C VAL A 238 6.43 6.30 12.17
N TRP A 239 5.58 5.70 11.37
CA TRP A 239 4.50 4.81 11.78
C TRP A 239 4.92 3.38 11.46
N VAL A 240 5.04 2.53 12.48
CA VAL A 240 5.52 1.15 12.36
C VAL A 240 4.56 0.20 13.05
N THR A 241 4.32 -0.96 12.47
CA THR A 241 3.59 -2.03 13.14
C THR A 241 4.38 -2.50 14.35
N ALA A 242 3.67 -2.83 15.42
CA ALA A 242 4.28 -3.08 16.72
C ALA A 242 3.30 -3.85 17.62
N PRO A 243 3.70 -4.24 18.85
CA PRO A 243 2.80 -4.86 19.80
C PRO A 243 1.52 -4.07 20.02
N GLY A 244 0.37 -4.74 19.82
CA GLY A 244 -0.97 -4.19 20.03
C GLY A 244 -1.46 -3.25 18.93
N GLY A 245 -0.72 -3.09 17.80
CA GLY A 245 -1.15 -2.28 16.67
C GLY A 245 -0.02 -1.53 15.97
N VAL A 246 -0.05 -0.19 15.95
CA VAL A 246 0.96 0.68 15.31
C VAL A 246 1.52 1.66 16.32
N TRP A 247 2.84 1.76 16.38
CA TRP A 247 3.54 2.75 17.17
C TRP A 247 3.99 3.91 16.28
N VAL A 248 3.89 5.13 16.82
CA VAL A 248 4.22 6.36 16.08
C VAL A 248 5.37 7.08 16.76
N TYR A 249 6.46 7.25 16.03
CA TYR A 249 7.66 7.93 16.50
C TYR A 249 7.82 9.30 15.86
N SER A 250 8.25 10.31 16.64
CA SER A 250 8.65 11.62 16.11
C SER A 250 9.88 11.51 15.21
N PRO A 251 10.22 12.53 14.40
CA PRO A 251 11.48 12.56 13.64
C PRO A 251 12.74 12.44 14.52
N ALA A 252 12.63 12.74 15.81
CA ALA A 252 13.71 12.59 16.79
C ALA A 252 13.82 11.16 17.38
N GLY A 253 12.88 10.26 17.07
CA GLY A 253 12.84 8.90 17.60
C GLY A 253 12.06 8.75 18.92
N ASP A 254 11.35 9.79 19.35
CA ASP A 254 10.50 9.73 20.54
C ASP A 254 9.16 9.05 20.24
N LEU A 255 8.75 8.08 21.06
CA LEU A 255 7.45 7.44 20.91
C LEU A 255 6.34 8.42 21.32
N LEU A 256 5.51 8.80 20.33
CA LEU A 256 4.39 9.76 20.52
C LEU A 256 3.14 9.09 21.05
N GLY A 257 2.84 7.90 20.54
CA GLY A 257 1.61 7.17 20.89
C GLY A 257 1.48 5.86 20.15
N LYS A 258 0.33 5.18 20.39
CA LYS A 258 0.03 3.86 19.84
C LYS A 258 -1.40 3.83 19.31
N VAL A 259 -1.54 3.42 18.06
CA VAL A 259 -2.83 3.12 17.44
C VAL A 259 -3.14 1.66 17.73
N ARG A 260 -4.21 1.40 18.50
CA ARG A 260 -4.58 0.04 18.90
C ARG A 260 -5.49 -0.60 17.87
N LEU A 261 -5.24 -1.89 17.61
CA LEU A 261 -6.07 -2.74 16.76
C LEU A 261 -6.42 -4.05 17.45
N PRO A 262 -7.54 -4.67 17.05
CA PRO A 262 -7.98 -5.94 17.65
C PRO A 262 -7.19 -7.16 17.16
N GLU A 263 -6.40 -7.02 16.09
CA GLU A 263 -5.57 -8.08 15.50
C GLU A 263 -4.12 -7.62 15.39
N LEU A 264 -3.20 -8.58 15.21
CA LEU A 264 -1.82 -8.30 14.85
C LEU A 264 -1.78 -7.62 13.49
N VAL A 265 -1.16 -6.46 13.42
CA VAL A 265 -1.00 -5.65 12.20
C VAL A 265 0.31 -6.03 11.53
N ALA A 266 0.25 -6.31 10.24
CA ALA A 266 1.41 -6.66 9.43
C ALA A 266 1.95 -5.44 8.66
N ASN A 267 1.05 -4.63 8.02
CA ASN A 267 1.51 -3.51 7.21
C ASN A 267 0.47 -2.37 7.18
N LEU A 268 0.85 -1.21 6.63
CA LEU A 268 0.00 -0.02 6.61
C LEU A 268 0.31 0.89 5.43
N ALA A 269 -0.73 1.55 4.89
CA ALA A 269 -0.59 2.57 3.85
C ALA A 269 -1.70 3.62 3.95
N TRP A 270 -1.39 4.86 3.62
CA TRP A 270 -2.41 5.89 3.48
C TRP A 270 -3.14 5.80 2.14
N GLY A 271 -4.42 6.12 2.19
CA GLY A 271 -5.28 6.23 1.02
C GLY A 271 -6.48 7.13 1.29
N GLY A 272 -7.54 6.92 0.51
CA GLY A 272 -8.68 7.84 0.47
C GLY A 272 -8.44 8.98 -0.52
N ALA A 273 -9.49 9.74 -0.83
CA ALA A 273 -9.41 10.82 -1.83
C ALA A 273 -8.44 11.95 -1.42
N ASP A 274 -8.26 12.14 -0.12
CA ASP A 274 -7.41 13.17 0.49
C ASP A 274 -6.16 12.58 1.17
N PHE A 275 -5.93 11.26 1.05
CA PHE A 275 -4.86 10.53 1.74
C PHE A 275 -4.88 10.71 3.27
N ARG A 276 -6.08 10.81 3.86
CA ARG A 276 -6.29 10.93 5.32
C ARG A 276 -6.88 9.66 5.94
N THR A 277 -6.94 8.58 5.20
CA THR A 277 -7.36 7.27 5.70
C THR A 277 -6.14 6.36 5.75
N LEU A 278 -5.79 5.89 6.94
CA LEU A 278 -4.75 4.88 7.13
C LEU A 278 -5.40 3.51 7.01
N TYR A 279 -5.01 2.73 6.01
CA TYR A 279 -5.39 1.33 5.84
C TYR A 279 -4.33 0.45 6.49
N LEU A 280 -4.79 -0.59 7.19
CA LEU A 280 -3.94 -1.49 7.94
C LEU A 280 -4.32 -2.92 7.57
N THR A 281 -3.35 -3.66 7.07
CA THR A 281 -3.46 -5.10 6.86
C THR A 281 -3.09 -5.81 8.15
N ALA A 282 -3.93 -6.76 8.56
CA ALA A 282 -3.76 -7.50 9.80
C ALA A 282 -3.85 -9.01 9.53
N THR A 283 -3.88 -9.84 10.57
CA THR A 283 -3.84 -11.30 10.38
C THR A 283 -4.96 -11.77 9.44
N HIS A 284 -6.22 -11.47 9.77
CA HIS A 284 -7.36 -11.98 9.00
C HIS A 284 -8.24 -10.88 8.40
N SER A 285 -7.88 -9.62 8.62
CA SER A 285 -8.73 -8.49 8.28
C SER A 285 -7.93 -7.29 7.75
N VAL A 286 -8.62 -6.40 7.07
CA VAL A 286 -8.11 -5.08 6.70
C VAL A 286 -8.94 -4.03 7.42
N TYR A 287 -8.27 -3.05 8.01
CA TYR A 287 -8.89 -1.96 8.76
C TYR A 287 -8.63 -0.60 8.10
N ALA A 288 -9.46 0.37 8.42
CA ALA A 288 -9.31 1.76 8.01
C ALA A 288 -9.53 2.69 9.21
N ILE A 289 -8.66 3.69 9.36
CA ILE A 289 -8.71 4.66 10.45
C ILE A 289 -8.53 6.06 9.86
N PRO A 290 -9.39 7.04 10.18
CA PRO A 290 -9.17 8.42 9.76
C PRO A 290 -8.00 9.03 10.54
N THR A 291 -7.15 9.77 9.84
CA THR A 291 -5.99 10.48 10.40
C THR A 291 -6.06 11.98 10.08
N LYS A 292 -5.36 12.79 10.87
CA LYS A 292 -5.22 14.24 10.64
C LYS A 292 -4.03 14.58 9.74
N VAL A 293 -3.17 13.59 9.47
CA VAL A 293 -2.00 13.66 8.58
C VAL A 293 -2.14 12.69 7.42
N GLY A 294 -1.39 12.90 6.36
CA GLY A 294 -1.24 11.97 5.23
C GLY A 294 0.20 11.51 5.12
N PRO A 295 0.52 10.68 4.11
CA PRO A 295 1.87 10.20 3.88
C PRO A 295 2.81 11.36 3.48
N ARG A 296 4.09 11.10 3.50
CA ARG A 296 5.06 11.91 2.76
C ARG A 296 4.63 12.01 1.28
N ASN A 297 5.19 12.93 0.52
CA ASN A 297 4.93 12.98 -0.92
C ASN A 297 5.56 11.77 -1.62
N GLU A 298 4.75 10.75 -1.86
CA GLU A 298 5.19 9.57 -2.61
C GLU A 298 5.27 9.87 -4.11
N PRO A 299 6.24 9.30 -4.86
CA PRO A 299 6.41 9.59 -6.29
C PRO A 299 5.16 9.37 -7.13
N TYR A 300 4.34 8.36 -6.79
CA TYR A 300 3.10 8.05 -7.49
C TYR A 300 1.97 9.07 -7.25
N MET A 301 2.04 9.87 -6.20
CA MET A 301 1.03 10.90 -5.90
C MET A 301 1.14 12.10 -6.86
N THR A 302 2.33 12.34 -7.43
CA THR A 302 2.60 13.38 -8.41
C THR A 302 2.50 12.89 -9.85
N GLY A 303 2.13 11.62 -10.05
CA GLY A 303 2.19 10.88 -11.29
C GLY A 303 1.62 11.64 -12.47
N LYS A 304 2.48 11.89 -13.45
CA LYS A 304 2.07 12.29 -14.80
C LYS A 304 1.27 11.13 -15.36
N ARG A 305 0.00 11.37 -15.72
CA ARG A 305 -0.76 10.46 -16.57
C ARG A 305 0.14 10.10 -17.74
N GLY A 306 0.54 8.84 -17.86
CA GLY A 306 1.30 8.35 -19.00
C GLY A 306 0.67 8.89 -20.27
N GLY A 307 1.45 9.56 -21.10
CA GLY A 307 0.96 10.25 -22.29
C GLY A 307 0.39 9.30 -23.34
N ALA A 308 -0.87 8.91 -23.15
CA ALA A 308 -1.80 8.72 -24.26
C ALA A 308 -2.60 10.02 -24.29
N GLY A 309 -2.42 10.82 -25.34
CA GLY A 309 -3.07 12.10 -25.48
C GLY A 309 -4.58 12.00 -25.29
N VAL A 310 -5.03 12.28 -24.06
CA VAL A 310 -6.39 12.69 -23.84
C VAL A 310 -6.42 14.15 -24.24
N THR A 311 -6.85 14.40 -25.47
CA THR A 311 -7.36 15.70 -25.87
C THR A 311 -8.24 16.21 -24.73
N THR A 312 -7.86 17.38 -24.18
CA THR A 312 -8.68 18.10 -23.22
C THR A 312 -10.11 18.15 -23.76
N SER A 313 -11.01 17.43 -23.09
CA SER A 313 -12.45 17.66 -23.31
C SER A 313 -12.69 19.15 -23.06
N PRO A 314 -13.39 19.83 -23.95
CA PRO A 314 -13.77 21.21 -23.72
C PRO A 314 -14.47 21.31 -22.36
N SER A 315 -14.12 22.34 -21.59
CA SER A 315 -14.75 22.69 -20.33
C SER A 315 -16.28 22.51 -20.48
N ALA A 316 -16.88 21.73 -19.57
CA ALA A 316 -18.30 21.58 -19.54
C ALA A 316 -18.95 22.98 -19.49
N PRO A 317 -19.94 23.27 -20.32
CA PRO A 317 -20.66 24.53 -20.23
C PRO A 317 -21.33 24.61 -18.87
N ASN A 318 -21.24 25.79 -18.25
CA ASN A 318 -21.97 26.13 -17.02
C ASN A 318 -23.46 26.00 -17.32
N LEU A 319 -24.08 24.88 -16.99
CA LEU A 319 -25.51 24.69 -17.09
C LEU A 319 -26.15 25.36 -15.87
N ALA A 320 -26.92 26.40 -16.12
CA ALA A 320 -27.81 26.96 -15.12
C ALA A 320 -28.78 25.88 -14.65
N ALA A 321 -29.04 25.83 -13.35
CA ALA A 321 -29.93 24.87 -12.73
C ALA A 321 -31.31 24.86 -13.43
N GLY A 322 -31.67 23.78 -14.14
CA GLY A 322 -33.01 23.64 -14.66
C GLY A 322 -33.26 22.66 -15.81
N GLU A 323 -32.34 22.39 -16.69
CA GLU A 323 -32.63 21.49 -17.81
C GLU A 323 -31.45 20.59 -18.17
N MET A 324 -31.61 19.28 -17.97
CA MET A 324 -30.70 18.26 -18.44
C MET A 324 -31.14 17.84 -19.86
N GLN A 325 -30.47 18.35 -20.88
CA GLN A 325 -30.65 17.84 -22.25
C GLN A 325 -29.81 16.56 -22.43
N ILE A 326 -30.48 15.46 -22.68
CA ILE A 326 -29.84 14.17 -22.98
C ILE A 326 -29.57 14.10 -24.49
N ASP A 327 -28.31 13.99 -24.87
CA ASP A 327 -27.90 13.75 -26.26
C ASP A 327 -28.24 12.30 -26.66
N PRO A 328 -29.14 12.08 -27.63
CA PRO A 328 -29.58 10.74 -28.03
C PRO A 328 -28.42 9.83 -28.48
N GLN A 329 -27.34 10.37 -29.03
CA GLN A 329 -26.18 9.60 -29.45
C GLN A 329 -25.31 9.10 -28.29
N ARG A 330 -25.49 9.67 -27.08
CA ARG A 330 -24.79 9.25 -25.84
C ARG A 330 -25.65 8.39 -24.93
N CYS A 331 -26.91 8.19 -25.24
CA CYS A 331 -27.84 7.40 -24.42
C CYS A 331 -27.44 5.92 -24.32
N ALA A 332 -26.76 5.36 -25.32
CA ALA A 332 -26.29 3.97 -25.29
C ALA A 332 -25.28 3.72 -24.14
N MET A 333 -24.47 4.72 -23.76
CA MET A 333 -23.49 4.59 -22.67
C MET A 333 -24.15 4.67 -21.28
N ILE A 334 -25.28 5.37 -21.18
CA ILE A 334 -26.07 5.45 -19.92
C ILE A 334 -26.83 4.13 -19.70
N ILE A 335 -27.35 3.52 -20.78
CA ILE A 335 -28.10 2.25 -20.71
C ILE A 335 -27.17 1.09 -20.35
N GLN A 336 -25.90 1.11 -20.75
CA GLN A 336 -24.93 0.06 -20.45
C GLN A 336 -24.56 0.00 -18.95
N ASP A 337 -24.70 1.10 -18.23
CA ASP A 337 -24.42 1.19 -16.79
C ASP A 337 -25.67 0.98 -15.91
N MET A 338 -26.87 0.88 -16.51
CA MET A 338 -28.11 0.64 -15.80
C MET A 338 -28.32 -0.87 -15.59
N GLN A 339 -28.18 -1.31 -14.36
CA GLN A 339 -28.43 -2.70 -13.97
C GLN A 339 -29.93 -2.99 -13.87
N ASN A 340 -30.34 -4.24 -14.04
CA ASN A 340 -31.72 -4.71 -13.87
C ASN A 340 -32.35 -4.26 -12.54
N ASP A 341 -31.55 -4.15 -11.48
CA ASP A 341 -32.01 -3.71 -10.16
C ASP A 341 -32.49 -2.25 -10.12
N VAL A 342 -32.17 -1.44 -11.11
CA VAL A 342 -32.56 -0.02 -11.18
C VAL A 342 -33.71 0.20 -12.18
N ILE A 343 -33.74 -0.54 -13.28
CA ILE A 343 -34.64 -0.27 -14.41
C ILE A 343 -35.82 -1.24 -14.48
N MET A 344 -35.58 -2.52 -14.19
CA MET A 344 -36.58 -3.57 -14.38
C MET A 344 -37.47 -3.73 -13.15
N ASP A 345 -38.74 -4.11 -13.39
CA ASP A 345 -39.68 -4.41 -12.32
C ASP A 345 -39.15 -5.62 -11.50
N GLY A 346 -39.15 -5.48 -10.18
CA GLY A 346 -38.65 -6.48 -9.23
C GLY A 346 -37.17 -6.33 -8.87
N GLY A 347 -36.44 -5.36 -9.46
CA GLY A 347 -35.09 -5.00 -8.98
C GLY A 347 -35.09 -4.26 -7.66
N ALA A 348 -33.90 -4.09 -7.03
CA ALA A 348 -33.75 -3.51 -5.71
C ALA A 348 -34.38 -2.12 -5.52
N PHE A 349 -34.50 -1.35 -6.60
CA PHE A 349 -35.09 0.00 -6.60
C PHE A 349 -36.50 0.05 -7.25
N ALA A 350 -37.13 -1.09 -7.48
CA ALA A 350 -38.45 -1.14 -8.12
C ALA A 350 -39.51 -0.29 -7.36
N GLU A 351 -39.48 -0.29 -6.06
CA GLU A 351 -40.39 0.45 -5.19
C GLU A 351 -40.16 1.98 -5.22
N SER A 352 -39.00 2.44 -5.69
CA SER A 352 -38.68 3.87 -5.85
C SER A 352 -39.35 4.52 -7.06
N GLY A 353 -39.99 3.73 -7.93
CA GLY A 353 -40.58 4.21 -9.18
C GLY A 353 -39.59 4.33 -10.35
N ALA A 354 -38.32 3.96 -10.17
CA ALA A 354 -37.30 4.08 -11.21
C ALA A 354 -37.65 3.36 -12.53
N PRO A 355 -38.19 2.11 -12.52
CA PRO A 355 -38.62 1.44 -13.75
C PRO A 355 -39.77 2.15 -14.49
N ALA A 356 -40.72 2.71 -13.75
CA ALA A 356 -41.84 3.47 -14.32
C ALA A 356 -41.36 4.78 -14.95
N HIS A 357 -40.42 5.47 -14.27
CA HIS A 357 -39.84 6.71 -14.79
C HIS A 357 -38.98 6.44 -16.03
N ALA A 358 -38.18 5.36 -16.07
CA ALA A 358 -37.39 4.99 -17.23
C ALA A 358 -38.27 4.67 -18.47
N ARG A 359 -39.41 3.98 -18.27
CA ARG A 359 -40.38 3.74 -19.33
C ARG A 359 -41.03 5.02 -19.84
N GLN A 360 -41.40 5.92 -18.95
CA GLN A 360 -42.00 7.21 -19.30
C GLN A 360 -41.06 8.08 -20.12
N GLN A 361 -39.75 7.95 -19.92
CA GLN A 361 -38.73 8.64 -20.70
C GLN A 361 -38.25 7.85 -21.95
N HIS A 362 -38.89 6.72 -22.26
CA HIS A 362 -38.51 5.84 -23.36
C HIS A 362 -37.07 5.35 -23.37
N VAL A 363 -36.45 5.27 -22.19
CA VAL A 363 -35.05 4.88 -22.04
C VAL A 363 -34.82 3.39 -22.32
N VAL A 364 -35.85 2.57 -22.14
CA VAL A 364 -35.81 1.10 -22.33
C VAL A 364 -36.30 0.66 -23.69
N GLU A 365 -37.01 1.51 -24.45
CA GLU A 365 -37.58 1.18 -25.76
C GLU A 365 -36.62 1.42 -26.93
N ASN A 366 -35.43 1.98 -26.69
CA ASN A 366 -34.37 2.22 -27.66
C ASN A 366 -33.11 1.47 -27.21
#